data_5971c7d7573a79c95b48e18e28fcc8a6
#
_entry.id   5971c7d7573a79c95b48e18e28fcc8a6
#
_cell.length_a   1.000
_cell.length_b   1.000
_cell.length_c   1.000
_cell.angle_alpha   90.00
_cell.angle_beta   90.00
_cell.angle_gamma   90.00
#
_symmetry.space_group_name_H-M   'P 1'
#
loop_
_entity.id
_entity.type
_entity.pdbx_description
1 polymer ?
#
loop_
_entity_poly.entity_id
_entity_poly.type
_entity_poly.pdbx_seq_one_letter_code
_entity_poly.pdbx_strand_id
1 'polypeptide(L)'
;YAWNAAGNTAAPAPVALDARIHDLWTSPHGVLKAAARNNASAGTRQENGASYTTLSFTEPGRFTATAWVDATGLVTKVESRMPHPLTGDTEVVTTYGDYKDFGGVKFPQRIRQSQAGSPVLDIAVKDVKANVAVDIAVPDNVRNFAERVSSEKVADGVWFLAGGSHNSVAIEMKDHLVVVETPLYDGRSAAVLAEAKKLAPGKPVRYVINSHHHFDHAGGLRTAVAEGATLVTSAMAKPYFEKVFANPNRISPDLMARSGKAASIMSVSGKQVLSDGSRTIEVHEMQGSVHAQGFMMVWLPKERLLVQADAYTPAPPNSPPPPAPNGNNVNLVQNIDRLGLNVDRLLPLHGRVVPLSELHAAIGRK
;
A
#
# COMPACT_ATOMS: atom_id res chain seq x y z
N TYR A 1 9.70 -16.65 0.24
CA TYR A 1 8.25 -16.58 -0.05
C TYR A 1 7.51 -15.97 1.15
N ALA A 2 6.41 -15.26 0.87
CA ALA A 2 5.48 -14.77 1.88
C ALA A 2 4.04 -14.98 1.42
N TRP A 3 3.15 -15.32 2.35
CA TRP A 3 1.71 -15.49 2.09
C TRP A 3 0.90 -15.23 3.34
N ASN A 4 -0.36 -14.89 3.17
CA ASN A 4 -1.34 -14.83 4.24
C ASN A 4 -2.17 -16.11 4.19
N ALA A 5 -2.41 -16.74 5.36
CA ALA A 5 -3.27 -17.89 5.47
C ALA A 5 -4.62 -17.48 6.09
N ALA A 6 -5.72 -17.83 5.43
CA ALA A 6 -7.08 -17.70 5.93
C ALA A 6 -7.77 -19.06 5.82
N GLY A 7 -7.92 -19.77 6.93
CA GLY A 7 -8.32 -21.17 6.94
C GLY A 7 -7.33 -22.01 6.12
N ASN A 8 -7.85 -22.72 5.13
CA ASN A 8 -7.04 -23.59 4.24
C ASN A 8 -6.52 -22.86 2.99
N THR A 9 -6.76 -21.55 2.84
CA THR A 9 -6.36 -20.79 1.65
C THR A 9 -5.09 -20.01 1.94
N ALA A 10 -4.06 -20.21 1.10
CA ALA A 10 -2.83 -19.43 1.11
C ALA A 10 -2.88 -18.36 0.00
N ALA A 11 -2.92 -17.09 0.40
CA ALA A 11 -2.86 -15.95 -0.51
C ALA A 11 -1.42 -15.44 -0.62
N PRO A 12 -0.77 -15.46 -1.80
CA PRO A 12 0.55 -14.89 -2.00
C PRO A 12 0.62 -13.43 -1.54
N ALA A 13 1.68 -13.06 -0.83
CA ALA A 13 1.89 -11.72 -0.29
C ALA A 13 3.34 -11.25 -0.51
N PRO A 14 3.79 -11.12 -1.77
CA PRO A 14 5.20 -10.84 -2.08
C PRO A 14 5.71 -9.54 -1.46
N VAL A 15 4.87 -8.51 -1.38
CA VAL A 15 5.22 -7.23 -0.75
C VAL A 15 5.54 -7.35 0.75
N ALA A 16 4.99 -8.36 1.43
CA ALA A 16 5.23 -8.58 2.85
C ALA A 16 6.55 -9.32 3.15
N LEU A 17 7.26 -9.81 2.13
CA LEU A 17 8.45 -10.65 2.33
C LEU A 17 9.55 -9.92 3.09
N ASP A 18 9.92 -8.72 2.63
CA ASP A 18 11.04 -7.98 3.20
C ASP A 18 10.72 -7.47 4.61
N ALA A 19 9.48 -7.03 4.86
CA ALA A 19 9.03 -6.64 6.19
C ALA A 19 9.07 -7.82 7.18
N ARG A 20 8.63 -9.02 6.79
CA ARG A 20 8.67 -10.21 7.65
C ARG A 20 10.10 -10.70 7.92
N ILE A 21 10.99 -10.60 6.93
CA ILE A 21 12.42 -10.90 7.14
C ILE A 21 13.02 -9.86 8.08
N HIS A 22 12.70 -8.59 7.91
CA HIS A 22 13.13 -7.52 8.80
C HIS A 22 12.68 -7.80 10.24
N ASP A 23 11.39 -8.08 10.49
CA ASP A 23 10.86 -8.34 11.83
C ASP A 23 11.53 -9.57 12.50
N LEU A 24 11.80 -10.62 11.71
CA LEU A 24 12.51 -11.79 12.21
C LEU A 24 13.95 -11.43 12.67
N TRP A 25 14.69 -10.71 11.83
CA TRP A 25 16.09 -10.37 12.06
C TRP A 25 16.30 -9.15 12.97
N THR A 26 15.26 -8.37 13.25
CA THR A 26 15.30 -7.30 14.25
C THR A 26 14.68 -7.71 15.59
N SER A 27 14.13 -8.93 15.71
CA SER A 27 13.69 -9.49 17.00
C SER A 27 14.86 -9.60 17.99
N PRO A 28 14.64 -9.68 19.31
CA PRO A 28 15.73 -9.60 20.32
C PRO A 28 16.86 -10.62 20.10
N HIS A 29 16.52 -11.87 19.79
CA HIS A 29 17.53 -12.90 19.50
C HIS A 29 17.97 -12.88 18.04
N GLY A 30 17.06 -12.51 17.12
CA GLY A 30 17.34 -12.41 15.69
C GLY A 30 18.40 -11.36 15.40
N VAL A 31 18.31 -10.18 16.03
CA VAL A 31 19.23 -9.06 15.77
C VAL A 31 20.68 -9.39 16.19
N LEU A 32 20.86 -10.13 17.27
CA LEU A 32 22.20 -10.58 17.69
C LEU A 32 22.80 -11.58 16.69
N LYS A 33 21.98 -12.50 16.16
CA LYS A 33 22.42 -13.44 15.11
C LYS A 33 22.70 -12.71 13.78
N ALA A 34 21.87 -11.73 13.41
CA ALA A 34 22.08 -10.90 12.23
C ALA A 34 23.35 -10.06 12.37
N ALA A 35 23.57 -9.46 13.53
CA ALA A 35 24.78 -8.69 13.84
C ALA A 35 26.06 -9.54 13.68
N ALA A 36 26.07 -10.75 14.24
CA ALA A 36 27.20 -11.68 14.11
C ALA A 36 27.42 -12.10 12.63
N ARG A 37 26.35 -12.41 11.90
CA ARG A 37 26.43 -12.81 10.49
C ARG A 37 26.95 -11.70 9.57
N ASN A 38 26.60 -10.45 9.87
CA ASN A 38 26.93 -9.29 9.06
C ASN A 38 28.14 -8.51 9.58
N ASN A 39 28.98 -9.11 10.43
CA ASN A 39 30.19 -8.48 10.98
C ASN A 39 29.92 -7.09 11.57
N ALA A 40 28.93 -6.97 12.46
CA ALA A 40 28.50 -5.73 13.05
C ALA A 40 29.67 -4.97 13.71
N SER A 41 29.68 -3.65 13.55
CA SER A 41 30.53 -2.77 14.33
C SER A 41 29.93 -2.55 15.72
N ALA A 42 30.77 -2.68 16.75
CA ALA A 42 30.39 -2.38 18.13
C ALA A 42 30.71 -0.93 18.49
N GLY A 43 29.82 -0.32 19.29
CA GLY A 43 29.97 1.04 19.79
C GLY A 43 29.31 1.20 21.16
N THR A 44 29.30 2.42 21.68
CA THR A 44 28.64 2.76 22.94
C THR A 44 27.77 3.99 22.74
N ARG A 45 26.57 3.99 23.32
CA ARG A 45 25.68 5.17 23.35
C ARG A 45 25.13 5.39 24.76
N GLN A 46 24.86 6.65 25.07
CA GLN A 46 24.22 7.07 26.33
C GLN A 46 22.81 7.56 26.03
N GLU A 47 21.82 7.09 26.79
CA GLU A 47 20.44 7.57 26.71
C GLU A 47 19.83 7.56 28.11
N ASN A 48 19.21 8.67 28.52
CA ASN A 48 18.55 8.83 29.85
C ASN A 48 19.46 8.41 31.04
N GLY A 49 20.78 8.70 30.96
CA GLY A 49 21.73 8.38 32.01
C GLY A 49 22.22 6.93 32.03
N ALA A 50 21.71 6.08 31.17
CA ALA A 50 22.15 4.69 31.00
C ALA A 50 23.11 4.52 29.82
N SER A 51 24.07 3.59 29.96
CA SER A 51 25.01 3.24 28.89
C SER A 51 24.61 1.94 28.22
N TYR A 52 24.65 1.96 26.88
CA TYR A 52 24.30 0.81 26.03
C TYR A 52 25.45 0.45 25.11
N THR A 53 25.69 -0.86 24.95
CA THR A 53 26.49 -1.36 23.83
C THR A 53 25.63 -1.34 22.57
N THR A 54 26.14 -0.77 21.48
CA THR A 54 25.44 -0.78 20.18
C THR A 54 26.13 -1.71 19.20
N LEU A 55 25.32 -2.42 18.39
CA LEU A 55 25.77 -3.28 17.31
C LEU A 55 25.13 -2.80 16.01
N SER A 56 25.94 -2.20 15.13
CA SER A 56 25.45 -1.64 13.85
C SER A 56 25.90 -2.51 12.68
N PHE A 57 24.96 -2.84 11.79
CA PHE A 57 25.20 -3.67 10.61
C PHE A 57 24.26 -3.34 9.44
N THR A 58 24.59 -3.87 8.27
CA THR A 58 23.75 -3.84 7.08
C THR A 58 23.44 -5.27 6.65
N GLU A 59 22.16 -5.59 6.47
CA GLU A 59 21.69 -6.75 5.71
C GLU A 59 21.53 -6.32 4.25
N PRO A 60 22.44 -6.74 3.34
CA PRO A 60 22.50 -6.19 1.99
C PRO A 60 21.19 -6.29 1.21
N GLY A 61 20.76 -5.18 0.61
CA GLY A 61 19.53 -5.09 -0.18
C GLY A 61 18.22 -5.19 0.61
N ARG A 62 18.28 -5.25 1.96
CA ARG A 62 17.11 -5.44 2.81
C ARG A 62 16.93 -4.37 3.86
N PHE A 63 17.93 -4.15 4.74
CA PHE A 63 17.81 -3.15 5.80
C PHE A 63 19.17 -2.82 6.42
N THR A 64 19.23 -1.71 7.14
CA THR A 64 20.30 -1.40 8.09
C THR A 64 19.73 -1.43 9.50
N ALA A 65 20.52 -1.83 10.49
CA ALA A 65 20.07 -1.89 11.88
C ALA A 65 21.17 -1.53 12.87
N THR A 66 20.76 -0.94 14.00
CA THR A 66 21.57 -0.75 15.20
C THR A 66 20.80 -1.30 16.39
N ALA A 67 21.30 -2.39 16.97
CA ALA A 67 20.77 -2.95 18.21
C ALA A 67 21.38 -2.24 19.42
N TRP A 68 20.58 -1.96 20.43
CA TRP A 68 20.99 -1.38 21.72
C TRP A 68 20.88 -2.45 22.79
N VAL A 69 22.00 -2.77 23.40
CA VAL A 69 22.12 -3.83 24.41
C VAL A 69 22.46 -3.17 25.75
N ASP A 70 21.67 -3.45 26.77
CA ASP A 70 21.89 -2.92 28.11
C ASP A 70 23.03 -3.62 28.85
N ALA A 71 23.35 -3.15 30.05
CA ALA A 71 24.43 -3.71 30.90
C ALA A 71 24.17 -5.16 31.34
N THR A 72 22.94 -5.66 31.23
CA THR A 72 22.57 -7.05 31.54
C THR A 72 22.64 -7.96 30.32
N GLY A 73 22.99 -7.43 29.14
CA GLY A 73 23.12 -8.18 27.90
C GLY A 73 21.77 -8.34 27.15
N LEU A 74 20.73 -7.58 27.52
CA LEU A 74 19.42 -7.64 26.86
C LEU A 74 19.28 -6.56 25.80
N VAL A 75 18.70 -6.91 24.66
CA VAL A 75 18.35 -5.95 23.60
C VAL A 75 17.15 -5.13 24.04
N THR A 76 17.30 -3.84 24.20
CA THR A 76 16.21 -2.95 24.64
C THR A 76 15.58 -2.15 23.50
N LYS A 77 16.35 -1.91 22.44
CA LYS A 77 15.90 -1.14 21.27
C LYS A 77 16.62 -1.60 20.02
N VAL A 78 15.93 -1.58 18.89
CA VAL A 78 16.52 -1.68 17.55
C VAL A 78 16.07 -0.50 16.72
N GLU A 79 17.02 0.29 16.24
CA GLU A 79 16.82 1.33 15.24
C GLU A 79 17.22 0.76 13.88
N SER A 80 16.36 0.84 12.89
CA SER A 80 16.59 0.28 11.56
C SER A 80 16.03 1.15 10.47
N ARG A 81 16.48 0.91 9.23
CA ARG A 81 15.86 1.44 8.01
C ARG A 81 15.65 0.31 7.04
N MET A 82 14.45 0.24 6.46
CA MET A 82 14.09 -0.75 5.45
C MET A 82 13.38 -0.09 4.26
N PRO A 83 13.48 -0.68 3.04
CA PRO A 83 12.74 -0.20 1.88
C PRO A 83 11.24 -0.35 2.11
N HIS A 84 10.49 0.68 1.76
CA HIS A 84 9.03 0.63 1.74
C HIS A 84 8.54 1.10 0.36
N PRO A 85 7.60 0.41 -0.30
CA PRO A 85 7.20 0.70 -1.67
C PRO A 85 6.78 2.15 -1.94
N LEU A 86 6.16 2.82 -0.97
CA LEU A 86 5.74 4.20 -1.11
C LEU A 86 6.75 5.18 -0.47
N THR A 87 7.15 4.92 0.78
CA THR A 87 7.90 5.90 1.58
C THR A 87 9.41 5.79 1.46
N GLY A 88 9.93 4.88 0.61
CA GLY A 88 11.37 4.72 0.41
C GLY A 88 12.08 4.10 1.62
N ASP A 89 13.33 4.47 1.89
CA ASP A 89 14.11 3.97 3.04
C ASP A 89 13.51 4.48 4.36
N THR A 90 12.59 3.72 4.91
CA THR A 90 11.76 4.09 6.05
C THR A 90 12.43 3.68 7.36
N GLU A 91 12.47 4.63 8.31
CA GLU A 91 12.92 4.34 9.67
C GLU A 91 11.91 3.46 10.40
N VAL A 92 12.43 2.43 11.06
CA VAL A 92 11.67 1.55 11.96
C VAL A 92 12.39 1.47 13.30
N VAL A 93 11.70 1.82 14.38
CA VAL A 93 12.23 1.73 15.74
C VAL A 93 11.38 0.74 16.52
N THR A 94 12.02 -0.30 17.04
CA THR A 94 11.38 -1.31 17.89
C THR A 94 11.98 -1.28 19.28
N THR A 95 11.14 -1.20 20.31
CA THR A 95 11.56 -1.26 21.72
C THR A 95 11.07 -2.54 22.37
N TYR A 96 11.91 -3.08 23.25
CA TYR A 96 11.71 -4.32 23.96
C TYR A 96 11.80 -4.08 25.46
N GLY A 97 10.73 -4.37 26.20
CA GLY A 97 10.66 -4.14 27.64
C GLY A 97 10.07 -5.32 28.39
N ASP A 98 10.13 -5.20 29.73
CA ASP A 98 9.50 -6.16 30.66
C ASP A 98 9.96 -7.62 30.40
N TYR A 99 11.29 -7.81 30.35
CA TYR A 99 11.87 -9.13 30.10
C TYR A 99 11.51 -10.15 31.18
N LYS A 100 11.07 -11.32 30.76
CA LYS A 100 10.76 -12.48 31.60
C LYS A 100 11.48 -13.70 31.11
N ASP A 101 11.76 -14.63 32.04
CA ASP A 101 12.29 -15.97 31.72
C ASP A 101 11.12 -16.91 31.36
N PHE A 102 11.19 -17.49 30.16
CA PHE A 102 10.27 -18.49 29.66
C PHE A 102 10.98 -19.83 29.50
N GLY A 103 11.27 -20.49 30.62
CA GLY A 103 11.94 -21.79 30.61
C GLY A 103 13.40 -21.73 30.17
N GLY A 104 14.16 -20.75 30.66
CA GLY A 104 15.58 -20.54 30.35
C GLY A 104 15.82 -19.59 29.16
N VAL A 105 14.76 -19.09 28.53
CA VAL A 105 14.84 -18.07 27.45
C VAL A 105 14.27 -16.74 27.92
N LYS A 106 15.13 -15.73 28.05
CA LYS A 106 14.68 -14.37 28.36
C LYS A 106 14.07 -13.74 27.10
N PHE A 107 12.80 -13.30 27.20
CA PHE A 107 12.07 -12.65 26.10
C PHE A 107 11.25 -11.46 26.63
N PRO A 108 11.09 -10.35 25.85
CA PRO A 108 10.33 -9.21 26.29
C PRO A 108 8.83 -9.52 26.35
N GLN A 109 8.15 -9.08 27.40
CA GLN A 109 6.70 -9.13 27.49
C GLN A 109 6.02 -7.95 26.79
N ARG A 110 6.77 -6.85 26.51
CA ARG A 110 6.29 -5.70 25.79
C ARG A 110 7.15 -5.42 24.56
N ILE A 111 6.51 -5.36 23.40
CA ILE A 111 7.16 -5.00 22.13
C ILE A 111 6.37 -3.84 21.52
N ARG A 112 7.04 -2.71 21.24
CA ARG A 112 6.45 -1.57 20.54
C ARG A 112 7.28 -1.24 19.33
N GLN A 113 6.60 -0.90 18.22
CA GLN A 113 7.26 -0.49 17.00
C GLN A 113 6.63 0.80 16.45
N SER A 114 7.48 1.69 15.97
CA SER A 114 7.08 2.83 15.16
C SER A 114 7.72 2.78 13.78
N GLN A 115 7.02 3.29 12.77
CA GLN A 115 7.53 3.47 11.41
C GLN A 115 7.38 4.94 11.01
N ALA A 116 8.44 5.55 10.51
CA ALA A 116 8.49 6.97 10.19
C ALA A 116 7.95 7.87 11.34
N GLY A 117 8.23 7.49 12.60
CA GLY A 117 7.77 8.17 13.80
C GLY A 117 6.33 7.87 14.26
N SER A 118 5.55 7.12 13.47
CA SER A 118 4.16 6.75 13.83
C SER A 118 4.11 5.36 14.45
N PRO A 119 3.36 5.14 15.57
CA PRO A 119 3.22 3.84 16.19
C PRO A 119 2.42 2.90 15.28
N VAL A 120 2.97 1.69 15.05
CA VAL A 120 2.35 0.66 14.18
C VAL A 120 2.10 -0.65 14.92
N LEU A 121 2.79 -0.89 16.05
CA LEU A 121 2.66 -2.14 16.80
C LEU A 121 2.81 -1.88 18.30
N ASP A 122 1.96 -2.53 19.10
CA ASP A 122 2.08 -2.60 20.56
C ASP A 122 1.60 -3.98 21.02
N ILE A 123 2.53 -4.88 21.35
CA ILE A 123 2.26 -6.28 21.70
C ILE A 123 2.54 -6.53 23.16
N ALA A 124 1.62 -7.22 23.84
CA ALA A 124 1.83 -7.89 25.11
C ALA A 124 2.05 -9.39 24.87
N VAL A 125 3.27 -9.89 25.12
CA VAL A 125 3.63 -11.30 24.96
C VAL A 125 3.17 -12.09 26.18
N LYS A 126 2.33 -13.10 25.96
CA LYS A 126 1.77 -13.94 27.05
C LYS A 126 2.59 -15.21 27.30
N ASP A 127 3.07 -15.84 26.22
CA ASP A 127 3.80 -17.10 26.28
C ASP A 127 4.87 -17.17 25.19
N VAL A 128 5.95 -17.88 25.46
CA VAL A 128 7.05 -18.14 24.53
C VAL A 128 7.47 -19.59 24.66
N LYS A 129 7.49 -20.32 23.56
CA LYS A 129 7.99 -21.69 23.47
C LYS A 129 9.21 -21.75 22.59
N ALA A 130 10.35 -22.05 23.19
CA ALA A 130 11.60 -22.19 22.46
C ALA A 130 11.69 -23.54 21.74
N ASN A 131 12.42 -23.56 20.64
CA ASN A 131 12.77 -24.78 19.90
C ASN A 131 11.58 -25.67 19.48
N VAL A 132 10.41 -25.06 19.27
CA VAL A 132 9.25 -25.77 18.73
C VAL A 132 9.57 -26.20 17.30
N ALA A 133 9.26 -27.46 16.97
CA ALA A 133 9.35 -27.93 15.59
C ALA A 133 8.37 -27.11 14.71
N VAL A 134 8.89 -26.52 13.65
CA VAL A 134 8.14 -25.73 12.71
C VAL A 134 8.22 -26.41 11.35
N ASP A 135 7.05 -26.86 10.84
CA ASP A 135 6.92 -27.32 9.46
C ASP A 135 6.05 -26.33 8.69
N ILE A 136 6.70 -25.56 7.83
CA ILE A 136 6.03 -24.54 6.99
C ILE A 136 6.38 -24.86 5.54
N ALA A 137 5.60 -25.77 4.93
CA ALA A 137 5.69 -26.03 3.51
C ALA A 137 5.19 -24.81 2.71
N VAL A 138 5.96 -24.38 1.71
CA VAL A 138 5.53 -23.31 0.81
C VAL A 138 4.46 -23.85 -0.15
N PRO A 139 3.23 -23.31 -0.14
CA PRO A 139 2.17 -23.76 -1.05
C PRO A 139 2.56 -23.52 -2.54
N ASP A 140 2.11 -24.38 -3.43
CA ASP A 140 2.47 -24.32 -4.85
C ASP A 140 2.00 -23.02 -5.52
N ASN A 141 0.82 -22.52 -5.18
CA ASN A 141 0.31 -21.25 -5.69
C ASN A 141 1.13 -20.04 -5.20
N VAL A 142 1.80 -20.15 -4.05
CA VAL A 142 2.73 -19.13 -3.55
C VAL A 142 4.09 -19.25 -4.24
N ARG A 143 4.57 -20.48 -4.43
CA ARG A 143 5.85 -20.76 -5.10
C ARG A 143 5.85 -20.28 -6.54
N ASN A 144 4.74 -20.50 -7.23
CA ASN A 144 4.54 -20.20 -8.66
C ASN A 144 3.77 -18.89 -8.90
N PHE A 145 3.71 -18.03 -7.89
CA PHE A 145 3.00 -16.76 -8.02
C PHE A 145 3.66 -15.87 -9.07
N ALA A 146 2.83 -15.33 -9.94
CA ALA A 146 3.19 -14.28 -10.90
C ALA A 146 2.08 -13.22 -10.91
N GLU A 147 2.46 -11.96 -11.02
CA GLU A 147 1.50 -10.87 -11.19
C GLU A 147 0.70 -11.06 -12.48
N ARG A 148 -0.61 -11.00 -12.35
CA ARG A 148 -1.53 -11.11 -13.49
C ARG A 148 -2.52 -9.96 -13.44
N VAL A 149 -2.76 -9.36 -14.61
CA VAL A 149 -3.79 -8.35 -14.81
C VAL A 149 -4.72 -8.88 -15.88
N SER A 150 -6.00 -9.02 -15.54
CA SER A 150 -7.06 -9.26 -16.52
C SER A 150 -7.70 -7.93 -16.89
N SER A 151 -8.01 -7.74 -18.16
CA SER A 151 -8.64 -6.52 -18.66
C SER A 151 -10.03 -6.81 -19.18
N GLU A 152 -11.01 -6.01 -18.75
CA GLU A 152 -12.39 -6.02 -19.22
C GLU A 152 -12.69 -4.68 -19.88
N LYS A 153 -13.12 -4.67 -21.16
CA LYS A 153 -13.55 -3.47 -21.84
C LYS A 153 -14.93 -3.08 -21.33
N VAL A 154 -15.02 -2.00 -20.54
CA VAL A 154 -16.28 -1.52 -19.95
C VAL A 154 -16.97 -0.43 -20.78
N ALA A 155 -16.20 0.27 -21.63
CA ALA A 155 -16.69 1.17 -22.65
C ALA A 155 -15.64 1.30 -23.75
N ASP A 156 -15.94 2.00 -24.84
CA ASP A 156 -14.94 2.26 -25.87
C ASP A 156 -13.78 3.08 -25.32
N GLY A 157 -12.55 2.56 -25.42
CA GLY A 157 -11.34 3.16 -24.83
C GLY A 157 -11.33 3.24 -23.30
N VAL A 158 -12.13 2.42 -22.59
CA VAL A 158 -12.11 2.31 -21.13
C VAL A 158 -12.06 0.85 -20.71
N TRP A 159 -11.05 0.49 -19.94
CA TRP A 159 -10.83 -0.87 -19.46
C TRP A 159 -10.71 -0.93 -17.94
N PHE A 160 -11.41 -1.89 -17.36
CA PHE A 160 -11.25 -2.28 -15.97
C PHE A 160 -10.14 -3.32 -15.88
N LEU A 161 -9.09 -3.02 -15.11
CA LEU A 161 -7.88 -3.82 -14.97
C LEU A 161 -7.91 -4.53 -13.62
N ALA A 162 -8.39 -5.76 -13.61
CA ALA A 162 -8.54 -6.54 -12.39
C ALA A 162 -7.31 -7.41 -12.08
N GLY A 163 -7.10 -7.69 -10.81
CA GLY A 163 -6.09 -8.64 -10.35
C GLY A 163 -5.81 -8.54 -8.87
N GLY A 164 -5.83 -9.70 -8.20
CA GLY A 164 -5.68 -9.76 -6.76
C GLY A 164 -6.82 -9.03 -6.03
N SER A 165 -6.48 -8.21 -5.06
CA SER A 165 -7.42 -7.47 -4.21
C SER A 165 -7.72 -6.05 -4.70
N HIS A 166 -6.91 -5.52 -5.65
CA HIS A 166 -6.96 -4.11 -6.08
C HIS A 166 -7.00 -4.02 -7.59
N ASN A 167 -7.96 -3.24 -8.07
CA ASN A 167 -8.17 -2.99 -9.49
C ASN A 167 -7.65 -1.61 -9.88
N SER A 168 -7.55 -1.39 -11.18
CA SER A 168 -7.23 -0.10 -11.78
C SER A 168 -8.15 0.15 -12.97
N VAL A 169 -8.20 1.37 -13.48
CA VAL A 169 -8.93 1.67 -14.70
C VAL A 169 -7.99 2.35 -15.68
N ALA A 170 -7.90 1.83 -16.92
CA ALA A 170 -7.19 2.48 -18.01
C ALA A 170 -8.18 3.21 -18.90
N ILE A 171 -7.88 4.47 -19.21
CA ILE A 171 -8.73 5.37 -19.99
C ILE A 171 -7.88 5.91 -21.14
N GLU A 172 -8.31 5.60 -22.36
CA GLU A 172 -7.66 6.06 -23.58
C GLU A 172 -8.12 7.47 -23.94
N MET A 173 -7.16 8.36 -24.09
CA MET A 173 -7.30 9.70 -24.64
C MET A 173 -6.78 9.73 -26.09
N LYS A 174 -6.85 10.87 -26.77
CA LYS A 174 -6.42 11.00 -28.16
C LYS A 174 -4.98 10.57 -28.38
N ASP A 175 -4.04 11.02 -27.54
CA ASP A 175 -2.60 10.83 -27.69
C ASP A 175 -1.91 10.20 -26.47
N HIS A 176 -2.65 9.84 -25.41
CA HIS A 176 -2.12 9.31 -24.18
C HIS A 176 -3.13 8.44 -23.43
N LEU A 177 -2.65 7.82 -22.37
CA LEU A 177 -3.44 7.08 -21.38
C LEU A 177 -3.53 7.85 -20.07
N VAL A 178 -4.68 7.74 -19.41
CA VAL A 178 -4.90 8.05 -18.01
C VAL A 178 -5.17 6.74 -17.28
N VAL A 179 -4.46 6.47 -16.19
CA VAL A 179 -4.67 5.29 -15.35
C VAL A 179 -5.17 5.75 -13.99
N VAL A 180 -6.29 5.17 -13.54
CA VAL A 180 -6.76 5.36 -12.18
C VAL A 180 -6.16 4.27 -11.32
N GLU A 181 -5.29 4.68 -10.44
CA GLU A 181 -4.44 3.95 -9.49
C GLU A 181 -3.40 2.99 -10.07
N THR A 182 -2.24 3.04 -9.40
CA THR A 182 -1.15 2.07 -9.46
C THR A 182 -0.97 1.52 -8.05
N PRO A 183 -1.64 0.40 -7.70
CA PRO A 183 -1.79 -0.05 -6.33
C PRO A 183 -0.59 -0.87 -5.83
N LEU A 184 -0.50 -1.03 -4.51
CA LEU A 184 0.28 -1.97 -3.74
C LEU A 184 1.80 -1.78 -3.82
N TYR A 185 2.47 -2.11 -4.92
CA TYR A 185 3.94 -2.12 -5.06
C TYR A 185 4.38 -2.18 -6.52
N ASP A 186 5.67 -1.99 -6.75
CA ASP A 186 6.27 -1.91 -8.09
C ASP A 186 5.84 -3.03 -9.04
N GLY A 187 5.91 -4.29 -8.60
CA GLY A 187 5.58 -5.44 -9.44
C GLY A 187 4.13 -5.40 -9.93
N ARG A 188 3.18 -5.14 -9.03
CA ARG A 188 1.76 -5.02 -9.36
C ARG A 188 1.50 -3.83 -10.29
N SER A 189 2.05 -2.68 -9.95
CA SER A 189 1.84 -1.45 -10.71
C SER A 189 2.49 -1.49 -12.09
N ALA A 190 3.67 -2.08 -12.22
CA ALA A 190 4.31 -2.31 -13.51
C ALA A 190 3.45 -3.21 -14.41
N ALA A 191 2.85 -4.27 -13.85
CA ALA A 191 1.93 -5.14 -14.60
C ALA A 191 0.68 -4.39 -15.07
N VAL A 192 0.09 -3.54 -14.21
CA VAL A 192 -1.06 -2.68 -14.57
C VAL A 192 -0.71 -1.73 -15.72
N LEU A 193 0.42 -1.01 -15.61
CA LEU A 193 0.85 -0.05 -16.63
C LEU A 193 1.23 -0.74 -17.95
N ALA A 194 1.83 -1.94 -17.88
CA ALA A 194 2.14 -2.73 -19.06
C ALA A 194 0.86 -3.19 -19.79
N GLU A 195 -0.15 -3.68 -19.06
CA GLU A 195 -1.44 -4.07 -19.66
C GLU A 195 -2.15 -2.85 -20.25
N ALA A 196 -2.18 -1.70 -19.56
CA ALA A 196 -2.77 -0.47 -20.11
C ALA A 196 -2.12 -0.05 -21.43
N LYS A 197 -0.78 -0.07 -21.53
CA LYS A 197 -0.05 0.25 -22.75
C LYS A 197 -0.28 -0.78 -23.87
N LYS A 198 -0.50 -2.04 -23.54
CA LYS A 198 -0.84 -3.09 -24.50
C LYS A 198 -2.23 -2.88 -25.11
N LEU A 199 -3.20 -2.40 -24.32
CA LEU A 199 -4.57 -2.11 -24.75
C LEU A 199 -4.67 -0.89 -25.68
N ALA A 200 -3.76 0.08 -25.55
CA ALA A 200 -3.66 1.25 -26.41
C ALA A 200 -2.22 1.47 -26.91
N PRO A 201 -1.76 0.68 -27.90
CA PRO A 201 -0.38 0.72 -28.36
C PRO A 201 0.06 2.10 -28.84
N GLY A 202 1.29 2.47 -28.52
CA GLY A 202 1.90 3.75 -28.93
C GLY A 202 1.52 4.96 -28.05
N LYS A 203 0.59 4.81 -27.10
CA LYS A 203 0.20 5.89 -26.21
C LYS A 203 0.92 5.81 -24.86
N PRO A 204 1.62 6.87 -24.44
CA PRO A 204 2.25 6.91 -23.12
C PRO A 204 1.20 7.08 -22.02
N VAL A 205 1.49 6.58 -20.83
CA VAL A 205 0.72 6.92 -19.63
C VAL A 205 1.13 8.33 -19.19
N ARG A 206 0.27 9.31 -19.41
CA ARG A 206 0.55 10.72 -19.06
C ARG A 206 0.10 11.08 -17.66
N TYR A 207 -1.01 10.53 -17.20
CA TYR A 207 -1.56 10.80 -15.88
C TYR A 207 -1.86 9.51 -15.14
N VAL A 208 -1.55 9.51 -13.85
CA VAL A 208 -2.04 8.52 -12.89
C VAL A 208 -2.84 9.25 -11.84
N ILE A 209 -4.11 8.89 -11.69
CA ILE A 209 -5.01 9.47 -10.69
C ILE A 209 -4.99 8.56 -9.47
N ASN A 210 -4.68 9.14 -8.30
CA ASN A 210 -4.73 8.45 -7.02
C ASN A 210 -5.94 8.90 -6.23
N SER A 211 -6.78 7.98 -5.78
CA SER A 211 -8.00 8.30 -5.03
C SER A 211 -7.71 8.84 -3.64
N HIS A 212 -6.73 8.26 -2.93
CA HIS A 212 -6.32 8.67 -1.59
C HIS A 212 -4.94 8.07 -1.21
N HIS A 213 -4.42 8.45 -0.05
CA HIS A 213 -3.05 8.19 0.37
C HIS A 213 -2.81 6.84 1.06
N HIS A 214 -3.83 5.99 1.26
CA HIS A 214 -3.62 4.68 1.86
C HIS A 214 -2.68 3.83 1.02
N PHE A 215 -1.89 2.99 1.70
CA PHE A 215 -0.80 2.23 1.08
C PHE A 215 -1.25 1.36 -0.09
N ASP A 216 -2.36 0.67 0.06
CA ASP A 216 -2.90 -0.26 -0.93
C ASP A 216 -3.31 0.43 -2.24
N HIS A 217 -3.64 1.73 -2.21
CA HIS A 217 -3.95 2.57 -3.38
C HIS A 217 -2.75 3.37 -3.88
N ALA A 218 -1.81 3.71 -2.99
CA ALA A 218 -0.69 4.58 -3.30
C ALA A 218 0.66 3.85 -3.46
N GLY A 219 0.74 2.57 -3.06
CA GLY A 219 2.00 1.84 -2.92
C GLY A 219 2.83 1.70 -4.19
N GLY A 220 2.23 1.79 -5.36
CA GLY A 220 2.94 1.74 -6.64
C GLY A 220 3.08 3.09 -7.35
N LEU A 221 2.79 4.21 -6.70
CA LEU A 221 2.92 5.54 -7.33
C LEU A 221 4.35 5.86 -7.76
N ARG A 222 5.36 5.31 -7.07
CA ARG A 222 6.76 5.45 -7.48
C ARG A 222 7.03 4.78 -8.84
N THR A 223 6.31 3.69 -9.18
CA THR A 223 6.33 3.10 -10.53
C THR A 223 5.73 4.04 -11.58
N ALA A 224 4.65 4.74 -11.26
CA ALA A 224 4.06 5.74 -12.16
C ALA A 224 5.03 6.91 -12.44
N VAL A 225 5.75 7.37 -11.42
CA VAL A 225 6.81 8.39 -11.58
C VAL A 225 7.94 7.86 -12.47
N ALA A 226 8.36 6.60 -12.30
CA ALA A 226 9.38 5.97 -13.15
C ALA A 226 8.97 5.93 -14.63
N GLU A 227 7.68 5.75 -14.93
CA GLU A 227 7.15 5.85 -16.31
C GLU A 227 7.16 7.31 -16.83
N GLY A 228 7.20 8.30 -15.96
CA GLY A 228 7.14 9.73 -16.30
C GLY A 228 5.72 10.29 -16.28
N ALA A 229 4.79 9.58 -15.66
CA ALA A 229 3.43 10.06 -15.49
C ALA A 229 3.34 11.19 -14.46
N THR A 230 2.40 12.12 -14.69
CA THR A 230 2.02 13.12 -13.69
C THR A 230 1.00 12.49 -12.73
N LEU A 231 1.31 12.53 -11.44
CA LEU A 231 0.37 12.13 -10.39
C LEU A 231 -0.71 13.19 -10.23
N VAL A 232 -1.97 12.78 -10.37
CA VAL A 232 -3.15 13.62 -10.06
C VAL A 232 -3.69 13.17 -8.71
N THR A 233 -3.65 14.04 -7.71
CA THR A 233 -4.05 13.73 -6.34
C THR A 233 -4.69 14.94 -5.67
N SER A 234 -5.34 14.73 -4.52
CA SER A 234 -5.97 15.82 -3.78
C SER A 234 -4.92 16.84 -3.31
N ALA A 235 -5.30 18.11 -3.24
CA ALA A 235 -4.45 19.17 -2.72
C ALA A 235 -4.04 18.92 -1.25
N MET A 236 -4.87 18.22 -0.49
CA MET A 236 -4.56 17.82 0.89
C MET A 236 -3.46 16.74 0.96
N ALA A 237 -3.44 15.82 0.01
CA ALA A 237 -2.44 14.73 -0.01
C ALA A 237 -1.11 15.15 -0.68
N LYS A 238 -1.09 16.24 -1.46
CA LYS A 238 0.11 16.70 -2.17
C LYS A 238 1.35 16.84 -1.27
N PRO A 239 1.29 17.53 -0.11
CA PRO A 239 2.48 17.68 0.77
C PRO A 239 3.02 16.34 1.27
N TYR A 240 2.13 15.37 1.53
CA TYR A 240 2.52 14.02 1.89
C TYR A 240 3.29 13.34 0.75
N PHE A 241 2.77 13.38 -0.47
CA PHE A 241 3.45 12.77 -1.62
C PHE A 241 4.76 13.46 -1.97
N GLU A 242 4.86 14.79 -1.88
CA GLU A 242 6.13 15.50 -2.05
C GLU A 242 7.19 15.03 -1.05
N LYS A 243 6.80 14.86 0.22
CA LYS A 243 7.69 14.35 1.27
C LYS A 243 8.15 12.91 0.99
N VAL A 244 7.23 12.00 0.66
CA VAL A 244 7.58 10.58 0.47
C VAL A 244 8.37 10.33 -0.81
N PHE A 245 8.14 11.10 -1.87
CA PHE A 245 8.94 11.00 -3.10
C PHE A 245 10.33 11.60 -2.97
N ALA A 246 10.52 12.58 -2.09
CA ALA A 246 11.84 13.12 -1.76
C ALA A 246 12.69 12.16 -0.92
N ASN A 247 12.04 11.19 -0.22
CA ASN A 247 12.77 10.21 0.58
C ASN A 247 13.51 9.22 -0.32
N PRO A 248 14.82 8.99 -0.09
CA PRO A 248 15.60 8.08 -0.93
C PRO A 248 15.13 6.62 -0.80
N ASN A 249 15.41 5.83 -1.82
CA ASN A 249 15.31 4.38 -1.78
C ASN A 249 16.64 3.79 -2.27
N ARG A 250 17.62 3.73 -1.35
CA ARG A 250 19.02 3.33 -1.61
C ARG A 250 19.31 1.91 -1.19
N ILE A 251 18.62 1.41 -0.18
CA ILE A 251 18.83 0.06 0.37
C ILE A 251 18.47 -1.00 -0.66
N SER A 252 17.30 -0.84 -1.31
CA SER A 252 16.84 -1.66 -2.43
C SER A 252 16.18 -0.75 -3.47
N PRO A 253 16.94 -0.18 -4.41
CA PRO A 253 16.43 0.82 -5.34
C PRO A 253 15.25 0.29 -6.16
N ASP A 254 14.10 0.98 -6.06
CA ASP A 254 12.89 0.72 -6.82
C ASP A 254 12.96 1.28 -8.26
N LEU A 255 11.89 1.17 -9.02
CA LEU A 255 11.84 1.68 -10.40
C LEU A 255 12.04 3.19 -10.46
N MET A 256 11.49 3.97 -9.53
CA MET A 256 11.68 5.42 -9.49
C MET A 256 13.14 5.78 -9.22
N ALA A 257 13.77 5.18 -8.20
CA ALA A 257 15.17 5.42 -7.86
C ALA A 257 16.11 5.08 -9.03
N ARG A 258 15.84 3.96 -9.73
CA ARG A 258 16.62 3.56 -10.92
C ARG A 258 16.40 4.47 -12.12
N SER A 259 15.19 5.02 -12.29
CA SER A 259 14.86 5.90 -13.41
C SER A 259 15.49 7.29 -13.29
N GLY A 260 15.78 7.74 -12.07
CA GLY A 260 16.24 9.09 -11.77
C GLY A 260 15.20 10.19 -12.03
N LYS A 261 13.96 9.86 -12.33
CA LYS A 261 12.91 10.84 -12.62
C LYS A 261 12.36 11.47 -11.34
N ALA A 262 12.13 12.77 -11.40
CA ALA A 262 11.44 13.51 -10.36
C ALA A 262 9.91 13.35 -10.52
N ALA A 263 9.17 13.34 -9.41
CA ALA A 263 7.72 13.31 -9.43
C ALA A 263 7.13 14.63 -9.92
N SER A 264 6.17 14.55 -10.83
CA SER A 264 5.29 15.67 -11.22
C SER A 264 3.93 15.46 -10.56
N ILE A 265 3.41 16.46 -9.84
CA ILE A 265 2.15 16.35 -9.10
C ILE A 265 1.20 17.46 -9.50
N MET A 266 0.04 17.07 -10.01
CA MET A 266 -1.12 17.94 -10.25
C MET A 266 -2.07 17.79 -9.06
N SER A 267 -2.29 18.86 -8.31
CA SER A 267 -3.20 18.86 -7.16
C SER A 267 -4.62 19.25 -7.55
N VAL A 268 -5.59 18.56 -6.95
CA VAL A 268 -7.03 18.80 -7.15
C VAL A 268 -7.62 19.42 -5.90
N SER A 269 -8.31 20.55 -6.05
CA SER A 269 -9.16 21.15 -5.02
C SER A 269 -10.58 21.15 -5.54
N GLY A 270 -11.44 20.33 -4.94
CA GLY A 270 -12.83 20.15 -5.32
C GLY A 270 -13.02 19.42 -6.64
N LYS A 271 -12.59 19.97 -7.77
CA LYS A 271 -12.75 19.36 -9.11
C LYS A 271 -11.57 19.68 -10.03
N GLN A 272 -11.15 18.69 -10.81
CA GLN A 272 -10.23 18.83 -11.95
C GLN A 272 -10.84 18.16 -13.18
N VAL A 273 -10.69 18.80 -14.33
CA VAL A 273 -11.11 18.24 -15.63
C VAL A 273 -9.88 17.95 -16.48
N LEU A 274 -9.77 16.72 -16.96
CA LEU A 274 -8.82 16.31 -17.98
C LEU A 274 -9.62 16.09 -19.28
N SER A 275 -9.30 16.84 -20.33
CA SER A 275 -9.99 16.73 -21.62
C SER A 275 -9.03 16.99 -22.76
N ASP A 276 -9.22 16.28 -23.87
CA ASP A 276 -8.47 16.46 -25.12
C ASP A 276 -9.38 16.72 -26.32
N GLY A 277 -10.66 17.03 -26.06
CA GLY A 277 -11.71 17.24 -27.06
C GLY A 277 -12.37 15.93 -27.53
N SER A 278 -11.77 14.76 -27.38
CA SER A 278 -12.36 13.45 -27.69
C SER A 278 -13.09 12.84 -26.50
N ARG A 279 -12.50 13.04 -25.31
CA ARG A 279 -13.02 12.53 -24.03
C ARG A 279 -12.81 13.54 -22.92
N THR A 280 -13.70 13.50 -21.95
CA THR A 280 -13.62 14.27 -20.71
C THR A 280 -13.59 13.30 -19.53
N ILE A 281 -12.67 13.54 -18.61
CA ILE A 281 -12.56 12.86 -17.32
C ILE A 281 -12.67 13.93 -16.25
N GLU A 282 -13.56 13.76 -15.32
CA GLU A 282 -13.72 14.64 -14.17
C GLU A 282 -13.23 13.95 -12.90
N VAL A 283 -12.28 14.56 -12.21
CA VAL A 283 -11.79 14.12 -10.91
C VAL A 283 -12.45 14.99 -9.85
N HIS A 284 -13.22 14.39 -8.97
CA HIS A 284 -13.95 15.10 -7.91
C HIS A 284 -13.47 14.72 -6.54
N GLU A 285 -13.27 15.72 -5.68
CA GLU A 285 -13.05 15.50 -4.25
C GLU A 285 -14.39 15.22 -3.55
N MET A 286 -14.45 14.12 -2.80
CA MET A 286 -15.64 13.76 -2.04
C MET A 286 -15.73 14.61 -0.76
N GLN A 287 -16.90 15.20 -0.53
CA GLN A 287 -17.18 15.93 0.70
C GLN A 287 -17.67 14.99 1.79
N GLY A 288 -17.23 15.24 3.04
CA GLY A 288 -17.67 14.49 4.22
C GLY A 288 -17.20 13.02 4.22
N SER A 289 -16.12 12.69 3.50
CA SER A 289 -15.58 11.33 3.54
C SER A 289 -15.16 10.95 4.96
N VAL A 290 -15.64 9.80 5.43
CA VAL A 290 -15.26 9.22 6.72
C VAL A 290 -14.11 8.22 6.59
N HIS A 291 -13.68 7.93 5.35
CA HIS A 291 -12.60 7.00 5.05
C HIS A 291 -11.22 7.69 5.03
N ALA A 292 -11.10 8.75 4.25
CA ALA A 292 -9.86 9.53 4.13
C ALA A 292 -10.15 11.00 3.80
N GLN A 293 -9.32 11.91 4.30
CA GLN A 293 -9.35 13.30 3.88
C GLN A 293 -8.82 13.44 2.45
N GLY A 294 -9.44 14.33 1.66
CA GLY A 294 -9.07 14.50 0.25
C GLY A 294 -9.34 13.27 -0.60
N PHE A 295 -10.34 12.47 -0.24
CA PHE A 295 -10.73 11.28 -0.99
C PHE A 295 -11.38 11.67 -2.31
N MET A 296 -10.91 11.07 -3.42
CA MET A 296 -11.35 11.43 -4.76
C MET A 296 -12.05 10.28 -5.47
N MET A 297 -12.95 10.65 -6.40
CA MET A 297 -13.58 9.76 -7.36
C MET A 297 -13.42 10.30 -8.77
N VAL A 298 -13.49 9.42 -9.77
CA VAL A 298 -13.29 9.77 -11.18
C VAL A 298 -14.56 9.50 -11.97
N TRP A 299 -15.08 10.52 -12.61
CA TRP A 299 -16.31 10.49 -13.39
C TRP A 299 -16.02 10.60 -14.90
N LEU A 300 -16.60 9.70 -15.69
CA LEU A 300 -16.59 9.71 -17.15
C LEU A 300 -18.01 10.07 -17.65
N PRO A 301 -18.28 11.34 -17.96
CA PRO A 301 -19.64 11.81 -18.27
C PRO A 301 -20.29 11.13 -19.47
N LYS A 302 -19.51 10.95 -20.56
CA LYS A 302 -19.99 10.34 -21.80
C LYS A 302 -20.37 8.88 -21.61
N GLU A 303 -19.54 8.15 -20.88
CA GLU A 303 -19.70 6.71 -20.63
C GLU A 303 -20.62 6.41 -19.44
N ARG A 304 -20.94 7.42 -18.63
CA ARG A 304 -21.73 7.33 -17.39
C ARG A 304 -21.15 6.33 -16.41
N LEU A 305 -19.80 6.33 -16.31
CA LEU A 305 -19.02 5.44 -15.45
C LEU A 305 -18.40 6.23 -14.29
N LEU A 306 -18.52 5.72 -13.06
CA LEU A 306 -17.91 6.30 -11.89
C LEU A 306 -16.88 5.33 -11.30
N VAL A 307 -15.60 5.71 -11.30
CA VAL A 307 -14.53 4.98 -10.63
C VAL A 307 -14.41 5.50 -9.19
N GLN A 308 -14.41 4.59 -8.25
CA GLN A 308 -14.25 4.90 -6.83
C GLN A 308 -13.47 3.78 -6.12
N ALA A 309 -12.79 4.10 -5.02
CA ALA A 309 -11.98 3.16 -4.25
C ALA A 309 -12.79 2.54 -3.09
N ASP A 310 -12.56 2.99 -1.86
CA ASP A 310 -13.09 2.39 -0.62
C ASP A 310 -14.46 2.94 -0.19
N ALA A 311 -15.05 3.80 -1.03
CA ALA A 311 -16.38 4.32 -0.75
C ALA A 311 -17.47 3.23 -0.87
N TYR A 312 -17.26 2.24 -1.73
CA TYR A 312 -18.15 1.09 -1.87
C TYR A 312 -17.41 -0.14 -2.43
N THR A 313 -17.43 -1.23 -1.67
CA THR A 313 -17.01 -2.55 -2.13
C THR A 313 -18.25 -3.43 -2.31
N PRO A 314 -18.60 -3.84 -3.53
CA PRO A 314 -19.75 -4.69 -3.78
C PRO A 314 -19.63 -6.04 -3.06
N ALA A 315 -20.68 -6.44 -2.37
CA ALA A 315 -20.75 -7.77 -1.80
C ALA A 315 -20.74 -8.86 -2.92
N PRO A 316 -20.41 -10.10 -2.60
CA PRO A 316 -20.58 -11.21 -3.55
C PRO A 316 -22.00 -11.24 -4.11
N PRO A 317 -22.18 -11.68 -5.38
CA PRO A 317 -23.52 -11.82 -5.95
C PRO A 317 -24.47 -12.63 -5.05
N ASN A 318 -25.72 -12.20 -4.95
CA ASN A 318 -26.76 -12.84 -4.12
C ASN A 318 -26.51 -12.79 -2.60
N SER A 319 -25.59 -11.96 -2.12
CA SER A 319 -25.46 -11.70 -0.69
C SER A 319 -26.71 -10.99 -0.15
N PRO A 320 -27.17 -11.30 1.06
CA PRO A 320 -28.25 -10.55 1.68
C PRO A 320 -27.80 -9.09 1.91
N PRO A 321 -28.72 -8.12 1.87
CA PRO A 321 -28.39 -6.75 2.20
C PRO A 321 -27.80 -6.65 3.62
N PRO A 322 -26.88 -5.71 3.86
CA PRO A 322 -26.31 -5.54 5.19
C PRO A 322 -27.38 -5.08 6.18
N PRO A 323 -27.28 -5.46 7.47
CA PRO A 323 -28.27 -5.12 8.49
C PRO A 323 -28.38 -3.60 8.74
N ALA A 324 -27.34 -2.84 8.40
CA ALA A 324 -27.33 -1.38 8.44
C ALA A 324 -26.47 -0.83 7.31
N PRO A 325 -26.79 0.34 6.73
CA PRO A 325 -25.98 0.98 5.71
C PRO A 325 -24.59 1.33 6.23
N ASN A 326 -23.56 1.06 5.41
CA ASN A 326 -22.21 1.51 5.68
C ASN A 326 -22.10 3.02 5.42
N GLY A 327 -21.48 3.76 6.35
CA GLY A 327 -21.32 5.22 6.24
C GLY A 327 -20.57 5.68 4.99
N ASN A 328 -19.58 4.92 4.50
CA ASN A 328 -18.88 5.21 3.25
C ASN A 328 -19.83 5.11 2.04
N ASN A 329 -20.68 4.09 2.01
CA ASN A 329 -21.65 3.89 0.92
C ASN A 329 -22.67 5.03 0.89
N VAL A 330 -23.19 5.45 2.06
CA VAL A 330 -24.10 6.59 2.17
C VAL A 330 -23.42 7.88 1.70
N ASN A 331 -22.18 8.12 2.11
CA ASN A 331 -21.40 9.29 1.71
C ASN A 331 -21.15 9.31 0.19
N LEU A 332 -20.88 8.16 -0.43
CA LEU A 332 -20.73 8.07 -1.89
C LEU A 332 -22.02 8.51 -2.62
N VAL A 333 -23.18 7.99 -2.19
CA VAL A 333 -24.48 8.37 -2.78
C VAL A 333 -24.75 9.86 -2.59
N GLN A 334 -24.50 10.42 -1.40
CA GLN A 334 -24.65 11.85 -1.14
C GLN A 334 -23.78 12.71 -2.07
N ASN A 335 -22.56 12.27 -2.39
CA ASN A 335 -21.68 12.97 -3.33
C ASN A 335 -22.15 12.83 -4.77
N ILE A 336 -22.64 11.67 -5.20
CA ILE A 336 -23.28 11.47 -6.52
C ILE A 336 -24.47 12.43 -6.69
N ASP A 337 -25.37 12.46 -5.70
CA ASP A 337 -26.56 13.32 -5.71
C ASP A 337 -26.17 14.82 -5.71
N ARG A 338 -25.26 15.23 -4.81
CA ARG A 338 -24.77 16.62 -4.68
C ARG A 338 -24.18 17.16 -5.99
N LEU A 339 -23.47 16.31 -6.71
CA LEU A 339 -22.81 16.67 -7.97
C LEU A 339 -23.72 16.47 -9.19
N GLY A 340 -24.92 15.89 -9.02
CA GLY A 340 -25.85 15.59 -10.10
C GLY A 340 -25.29 14.61 -11.13
N LEU A 341 -24.48 13.64 -10.70
CA LEU A 341 -23.85 12.68 -11.62
C LEU A 341 -24.86 11.63 -12.08
N ASN A 342 -25.03 11.51 -13.39
CA ASN A 342 -25.94 10.53 -13.98
C ASN A 342 -25.22 9.19 -14.21
N VAL A 343 -24.91 8.48 -13.12
CA VAL A 343 -24.12 7.25 -13.11
C VAL A 343 -24.97 6.04 -13.53
N ASP A 344 -24.45 5.25 -14.47
CA ASP A 344 -25.01 3.93 -14.82
C ASP A 344 -24.32 2.82 -14.05
N ARG A 345 -22.96 2.82 -14.05
CA ARG A 345 -22.15 1.77 -13.44
C ARG A 345 -21.02 2.35 -12.60
N LEU A 346 -20.74 1.63 -11.53
CA LEU A 346 -19.58 1.85 -10.69
C LEU A 346 -18.43 0.91 -11.11
N LEU A 347 -17.22 1.44 -11.12
CA LEU A 347 -15.99 0.72 -11.29
C LEU A 347 -15.20 0.75 -9.96
N PRO A 348 -15.52 -0.13 -9.01
CA PRO A 348 -14.87 -0.17 -7.71
C PRO A 348 -13.43 -0.66 -7.84
N LEU A 349 -12.49 0.01 -7.19
CA LEU A 349 -11.11 -0.44 -7.14
C LEU A 349 -10.92 -1.63 -6.18
N HIS A 350 -11.95 -1.91 -5.37
CA HIS A 350 -12.14 -3.17 -4.66
C HIS A 350 -13.42 -3.86 -5.15
N GLY A 351 -13.28 -5.08 -5.66
CA GLY A 351 -14.41 -5.90 -6.09
C GLY A 351 -14.67 -5.87 -7.60
N ARG A 352 -15.92 -5.88 -8.01
CA ARG A 352 -16.36 -6.04 -9.39
C ARG A 352 -17.14 -4.82 -9.91
N VAL A 353 -17.22 -4.67 -11.21
CA VAL A 353 -18.08 -3.68 -11.87
C VAL A 353 -19.54 -3.98 -11.55
N VAL A 354 -20.30 -2.95 -11.17
CA VAL A 354 -21.71 -3.08 -10.77
C VAL A 354 -22.57 -1.91 -11.28
N PRO A 355 -23.88 -2.10 -11.50
CA PRO A 355 -24.80 -0.99 -11.73
C PRO A 355 -24.97 -0.16 -10.44
N LEU A 356 -25.29 1.14 -10.60
CA LEU A 356 -25.53 2.04 -9.44
C LEU A 356 -26.64 1.51 -8.52
N SER A 357 -27.63 0.78 -9.06
CA SER A 357 -28.71 0.19 -8.28
C SER A 357 -28.25 -0.76 -7.16
N GLU A 358 -27.09 -1.42 -7.32
CA GLU A 358 -26.54 -2.26 -6.23
C GLU A 358 -26.06 -1.40 -5.05
N LEU A 359 -25.42 -0.26 -5.30
CA LEU A 359 -25.08 0.68 -4.23
C LEU A 359 -26.34 1.23 -3.55
N HIS A 360 -27.38 1.59 -4.33
CA HIS A 360 -28.64 2.03 -3.76
C HIS A 360 -29.27 0.95 -2.86
N ALA A 361 -29.29 -0.30 -3.32
CA ALA A 361 -29.79 -1.42 -2.52
C ALA A 361 -28.96 -1.62 -1.22
N ALA A 362 -27.62 -1.45 -1.28
CA ALA A 362 -26.74 -1.58 -0.13
C ALA A 362 -26.98 -0.53 0.96
N ILE A 363 -27.60 0.61 0.64
CA ILE A 363 -28.00 1.65 1.61
C ILE A 363 -29.52 1.69 1.88
N GLY A 364 -30.29 0.74 1.33
CA GLY A 364 -31.74 0.70 1.48
C GLY A 364 -32.52 1.73 0.68
N ARG A 365 -31.88 2.37 -0.33
CA ARG A 365 -32.53 3.30 -1.25
C ARG A 365 -33.23 2.51 -2.36
N LYS A 366 -34.53 2.79 -2.58
CA LYS A 366 -35.31 2.22 -3.69
C LYS A 366 -35.08 2.98 -4.98
#